data_0d492d45d07c5efc4b46d054bc9fe0d0
#
_entry.id   0d492d45d07c5efc4b46d054bc9fe0d0
#
_cell.length_a   1.000
_cell.length_b   1.000
_cell.length_c   1.000
_cell.angle_alpha   90.00
_cell.angle_beta   90.00
_cell.angle_gamma   90.00
#
_symmetry.space_group_name_H-M   'P 1'
#
loop_
_entity.id
_entity.type
_entity.pdbx_description
1 polymer ?
#
loop_
_entity_poly.entity_id
_entity_poly.type
_entity_poly.pdbx_seq_one_letter_code
_entity_poly.pdbx_strand_id
1 'polypeptide(L)'
;MKKMWKKVMTIILALVMTLGLGTSVQAAALSSGENTNSTNVTITGLPADKTVTFATYQVIKTKFDTAANELTYQLTDWAKAVLATGGKTEDDVIKEISKLNTTGTSTTEQDNIVNQLAAASKTAYSALWTVSSDKTTATANLPIGSYLVMASCTDMTFLNMLVSVNAKADSTDPNGWILEGEGAVLKGNPLSVDKKITGKKGTALQTPIDETTAAIGDTLSYTVTANVPHYPANATHTTFKVKDTPTNLEIKQNTVKVYGVKADGTDDELTGQFTPTLDGNGVLTVDMSEKYLTLFCANGTYPYATVKITYDAVLMESASIATGNTNKPALIYGTDPYTDSDASDKEIPGDGKQKVYTYGLNLTKKNSDNNVLSNAVFSVKRKDNGTKLKFIEDATAKGTYTLAKDQGAAGVTDQLTTNDQGTFNIKGLDANVEYVIEETKAPSGYFRNHGSVAFTITPAADTEGKLTGAIKSVTAKDEKGATLDNAGAWTCGIDQTKTAYVTVTLKDTKIPFLPATGGMGTVIFTIVGDALMILAIVLFIRSRKGRKEDK
;
A
#
# COMPACT_ATOMS: atom_id res chain seq x y z
N MET A 1 16.33 -1.15 25.40
CA MET A 1 15.14 -0.49 24.86
C MET A 1 13.82 -1.27 25.07
N LYS A 2 13.67 -2.07 26.13
CA LYS A 2 12.47 -2.88 26.44
C LYS A 2 11.69 -2.40 27.69
N LYS A 3 11.95 -1.19 28.21
CA LYS A 3 11.33 -0.70 29.45
C LYS A 3 10.51 0.59 29.33
N MET A 4 10.36 1.16 28.14
CA MET A 4 9.63 2.44 27.95
C MET A 4 8.19 2.30 27.41
N TRP A 5 7.82 1.13 26.93
CA TRP A 5 6.49 0.89 26.33
C TRP A 5 5.40 0.41 27.31
N LYS A 6 5.74 0.13 28.58
CA LYS A 6 4.78 -0.35 29.59
C LYS A 6 4.04 0.74 30.38
N LYS A 7 4.21 2.03 30.06
CA LYS A 7 3.56 3.13 30.82
C LYS A 7 2.54 3.97 30.05
N VAL A 8 2.21 3.63 28.80
CA VAL A 8 1.24 4.41 27.98
C VAL A 8 -0.13 3.74 27.87
N MET A 9 -0.31 2.54 28.42
CA MET A 9 -1.48 1.71 28.12
C MET A 9 -2.37 1.39 29.32
N THR A 10 -2.60 2.32 30.20
CA THR A 10 -3.66 2.14 31.20
C THR A 10 -4.21 3.52 31.55
N ILE A 11 -4.96 4.13 30.68
CA ILE A 11 -5.97 5.19 30.98
C ILE A 11 -6.68 5.45 29.63
N ILE A 12 -7.53 4.52 29.20
CA ILE A 12 -8.66 4.83 28.32
C ILE A 12 -9.89 4.69 29.22
N LEU A 13 -10.06 5.63 30.09
CA LEU A 13 -11.34 5.92 30.69
C LEU A 13 -11.49 7.42 30.57
N ALA A 14 -12.52 7.86 29.87
CA ALA A 14 -12.83 9.27 29.66
C ALA A 14 -12.99 9.97 31.02
N LEU A 15 -11.91 10.47 31.57
CA LEU A 15 -11.95 11.39 32.67
C LEU A 15 -11.79 12.79 32.08
N VAL A 16 -12.86 13.54 31.93
CA VAL A 16 -12.77 15.00 31.90
C VAL A 16 -12.18 15.41 33.26
N MET A 17 -10.86 15.31 33.42
CA MET A 17 -10.21 15.96 34.54
C MET A 17 -10.14 17.44 34.18
N THR A 18 -11.01 18.21 34.76
CA THR A 18 -10.77 19.63 34.98
C THR A 18 -9.55 19.73 35.90
N LEU A 19 -8.35 19.79 35.32
CA LEU A 19 -7.21 20.34 36.02
C LEU A 19 -7.51 21.82 36.12
N GLY A 20 -7.84 22.28 37.32
CA GLY A 20 -8.00 23.68 37.63
C GLY A 20 -6.74 24.48 37.32
N LEU A 21 -6.59 24.85 36.05
CA LEU A 21 -5.73 25.93 35.60
C LEU A 21 -6.61 27.18 35.56
N GLY A 22 -7.24 27.51 36.71
CA GLY A 22 -8.02 28.72 36.85
C GLY A 22 -7.12 29.92 36.85
N THR A 23 -7.24 30.73 35.83
CA THR A 23 -6.82 32.13 35.92
C THR A 23 -8.01 32.91 36.50
N SER A 24 -7.97 33.22 37.78
CA SER A 24 -8.93 34.17 38.38
C SER A 24 -8.70 35.56 37.81
N VAL A 25 -9.72 36.13 37.21
CA VAL A 25 -9.71 37.50 36.69
C VAL A 25 -10.71 38.29 37.53
N GLN A 26 -10.31 39.47 37.99
CA GLN A 26 -11.19 40.43 38.68
C GLN A 26 -12.43 40.70 37.80
N ALA A 27 -13.61 40.34 38.31
CA ALA A 27 -14.83 40.50 37.53
C ALA A 27 -15.24 41.97 37.45
N ALA A 28 -15.60 42.41 36.26
CA ALA A 28 -16.38 43.63 36.11
C ALA A 28 -17.75 43.44 36.80
N ALA A 29 -18.36 44.52 37.28
CA ALA A 29 -19.68 44.45 37.89
C ALA A 29 -20.68 43.72 36.99
N LEU A 30 -21.42 42.76 37.54
CA LEU A 30 -22.43 42.01 36.79
C LEU A 30 -23.56 42.97 36.39
N SER A 31 -23.87 43.04 35.08
CA SER A 31 -24.97 43.86 34.56
C SER A 31 -26.28 43.06 34.56
N SER A 32 -27.40 43.81 34.80
CA SER A 32 -28.75 43.18 34.78
C SER A 32 -29.09 42.63 33.39
N GLY A 33 -29.65 41.42 33.36
CA GLY A 33 -30.02 40.72 32.12
C GLY A 33 -29.09 39.54 31.76
N GLU A 34 -28.95 39.21 30.50
CA GLU A 34 -28.01 38.16 30.05
C GLU A 34 -26.59 38.59 30.38
N ASN A 35 -25.88 37.74 31.06
CA ASN A 35 -24.55 38.10 31.55
C ASN A 35 -23.51 37.86 30.47
N THR A 36 -22.77 38.93 30.13
CA THR A 36 -21.70 38.93 29.15
C THR A 36 -20.30 38.99 29.77
N ASN A 37 -20.21 39.00 31.12
CA ASN A 37 -18.92 38.94 31.80
C ASN A 37 -18.22 37.64 31.47
N SER A 38 -16.97 37.73 31.04
CA SER A 38 -16.26 36.62 30.45
C SER A 38 -14.85 36.47 31.01
N THR A 39 -14.32 35.28 30.99
CA THR A 39 -12.92 35.00 31.29
C THR A 39 -12.36 33.93 30.35
N ASN A 40 -11.06 33.71 30.43
CA ASN A 40 -10.38 32.76 29.58
C ASN A 40 -10.62 31.31 30.04
N VAL A 41 -10.97 30.47 29.08
CA VAL A 41 -11.01 29.01 29.23
C VAL A 41 -9.90 28.42 28.38
N THR A 42 -9.16 27.46 28.91
CA THR A 42 -8.02 26.85 28.21
C THR A 42 -8.26 25.37 27.98
N ILE A 43 -8.09 24.93 26.75
CA ILE A 43 -8.01 23.50 26.36
C ILE A 43 -6.53 23.15 26.22
N THR A 44 -6.11 22.08 26.89
CA THR A 44 -4.74 21.55 26.82
C THR A 44 -4.70 20.22 26.07
N GLY A 45 -3.51 19.72 25.76
CA GLY A 45 -3.34 18.40 25.12
C GLY A 45 -3.57 18.41 23.60
N LEU A 46 -3.44 19.58 22.96
CA LEU A 46 -3.47 19.65 21.50
C LEU A 46 -2.25 18.94 20.90
N PRO A 47 -2.40 18.21 19.77
CA PRO A 47 -1.28 17.64 19.03
C PRO A 47 -0.47 18.78 18.37
N ALA A 48 0.78 18.98 18.81
CA ALA A 48 1.63 20.10 18.40
C ALA A 48 1.94 20.15 16.88
N ASP A 49 1.88 19.01 16.21
CA ASP A 49 2.14 18.85 14.77
C ASP A 49 0.90 19.03 13.87
N LYS A 50 -0.28 19.24 14.48
CA LYS A 50 -1.57 19.34 13.77
C LYS A 50 -2.22 20.73 13.93
N THR A 51 -3.12 21.03 13.01
CA THR A 51 -4.00 22.19 13.13
C THR A 51 -5.37 21.73 13.61
N VAL A 52 -5.69 22.01 14.85
CA VAL A 52 -7.00 21.67 15.45
C VAL A 52 -7.95 22.87 15.29
N THR A 53 -9.18 22.58 14.88
CA THR A 53 -10.28 23.56 14.83
C THR A 53 -11.33 23.21 15.86
N PHE A 54 -12.03 24.21 16.38
CA PHE A 54 -13.02 24.05 17.44
C PHE A 54 -14.38 24.61 17.01
N ALA A 55 -15.44 23.84 17.22
CA ALA A 55 -16.82 24.29 17.16
C ALA A 55 -17.35 24.38 18.60
N THR A 56 -17.99 25.50 18.96
CA THR A 56 -18.44 25.80 20.32
C THR A 56 -19.96 26.00 20.32
N TYR A 57 -20.63 25.47 21.34
CA TYR A 57 -22.08 25.54 21.49
C TYR A 57 -22.42 25.83 22.94
N GLN A 58 -23.10 26.96 23.21
CA GLN A 58 -23.50 27.30 24.56
C GLN A 58 -24.61 26.38 25.05
N VAL A 59 -24.40 25.71 26.18
CA VAL A 59 -25.33 24.77 26.81
C VAL A 59 -26.11 25.46 27.92
N ILE A 60 -25.39 26.15 28.82
CA ILE A 60 -25.96 26.93 29.92
C ILE A 60 -25.60 28.40 29.71
N LYS A 61 -26.59 29.27 29.80
CA LYS A 61 -26.47 30.72 29.88
C LYS A 61 -26.85 31.22 31.23
N THR A 62 -26.43 32.43 31.61
CA THR A 62 -26.73 33.02 32.91
C THR A 62 -27.41 34.36 32.77
N LYS A 63 -28.28 34.67 33.71
CA LYS A 63 -28.89 35.99 33.92
C LYS A 63 -28.57 36.48 35.33
N PHE A 64 -28.26 37.77 35.44
CA PHE A 64 -28.03 38.41 36.71
C PHE A 64 -29.17 39.39 37.03
N ASP A 65 -29.76 39.24 38.21
CA ASP A 65 -30.71 40.19 38.74
C ASP A 65 -30.00 41.12 39.75
N THR A 66 -29.80 42.37 39.34
CA THR A 66 -29.13 43.36 40.17
C THR A 66 -29.94 43.76 41.39
N ALA A 67 -31.28 43.66 41.38
CA ALA A 67 -32.14 44.01 42.52
C ALA A 67 -32.11 42.92 43.59
N ALA A 68 -32.08 41.64 43.15
CA ALA A 68 -31.96 40.50 44.05
C ALA A 68 -30.49 40.14 44.36
N ASN A 69 -29.55 40.69 43.64
CA ASN A 69 -28.13 40.27 43.65
C ASN A 69 -27.97 38.76 43.45
N GLU A 70 -28.72 38.20 42.51
CA GLU A 70 -28.80 36.75 42.24
C GLU A 70 -28.42 36.42 40.79
N LEU A 71 -27.59 35.39 40.64
CA LEU A 71 -27.21 34.81 39.37
C LEU A 71 -28.08 33.57 39.12
N THR A 72 -28.86 33.59 38.04
CA THR A 72 -29.69 32.44 37.64
C THR A 72 -29.09 31.75 36.43
N TYR A 73 -29.09 30.41 36.42
CA TYR A 73 -28.62 29.56 35.33
C TYR A 73 -29.80 29.04 34.54
N GLN A 74 -29.69 29.04 33.20
CA GLN A 74 -30.75 28.57 32.30
C GLN A 74 -30.11 27.73 31.18
N LEU A 75 -30.76 26.62 30.84
CA LEU A 75 -30.38 25.90 29.63
C LEU A 75 -30.71 26.77 28.38
N THR A 76 -29.87 26.69 27.35
CA THR A 76 -30.27 27.20 26.04
C THR A 76 -31.42 26.34 25.48
N ASP A 77 -32.24 26.90 24.58
CA ASP A 77 -33.44 26.20 24.07
C ASP A 77 -33.11 24.83 23.46
N TRP A 78 -32.01 24.75 22.69
CA TRP A 78 -31.58 23.50 22.09
C TRP A 78 -31.11 22.48 23.15
N ALA A 79 -30.36 22.88 24.16
CA ALA A 79 -29.88 22.01 25.22
C ALA A 79 -31.04 21.53 26.12
N LYS A 80 -32.02 22.41 26.39
CA LYS A 80 -33.25 22.06 27.11
C LYS A 80 -34.08 21.01 26.39
N ALA A 81 -34.25 21.16 25.06
CA ALA A 81 -34.95 20.21 24.24
C ALA A 81 -34.33 18.80 24.27
N VAL A 82 -33.03 18.70 24.47
CA VAL A 82 -32.28 17.44 24.51
C VAL A 82 -32.27 16.82 25.91
N LEU A 83 -31.97 17.59 26.94
CA LEU A 83 -31.64 17.08 28.28
C LEU A 83 -32.82 17.12 29.27
N ALA A 84 -33.72 18.12 29.16
CA ALA A 84 -34.87 18.22 30.04
C ALA A 84 -36.03 17.37 29.49
N THR A 85 -35.81 16.05 29.40
CA THR A 85 -36.75 15.05 28.88
C THR A 85 -37.02 13.97 29.93
N GLY A 86 -38.05 13.15 29.73
CA GLY A 86 -38.33 12.02 30.64
C GLY A 86 -38.70 12.42 32.06
N GLY A 87 -39.23 13.64 32.26
CA GLY A 87 -39.65 14.16 33.57
C GLY A 87 -38.54 14.89 34.35
N LYS A 88 -37.32 15.06 33.78
CA LYS A 88 -36.27 15.89 34.36
C LYS A 88 -36.63 17.38 34.19
N THR A 89 -36.46 18.14 35.24
CA THR A 89 -36.60 19.59 35.18
C THR A 89 -35.31 20.23 34.69
N GLU A 90 -35.38 21.48 34.24
CA GLU A 90 -34.21 22.26 33.87
C GLU A 90 -33.18 22.38 35.01
N ASP A 91 -33.68 22.59 36.24
CA ASP A 91 -32.85 22.66 37.45
C ASP A 91 -32.12 21.35 37.73
N ASP A 92 -32.79 20.21 37.51
CA ASP A 92 -32.15 18.90 37.71
C ASP A 92 -30.97 18.71 36.74
N VAL A 93 -31.16 19.09 35.47
CA VAL A 93 -30.12 19.01 34.44
C VAL A 93 -28.95 19.94 34.76
N ILE A 94 -29.24 21.19 35.15
CA ILE A 94 -28.20 22.15 35.54
C ILE A 94 -27.37 21.63 36.70
N LYS A 95 -28.03 21.04 37.74
CA LYS A 95 -27.33 20.40 38.84
C LYS A 95 -26.48 19.20 38.42
N GLU A 96 -26.97 18.39 37.50
CA GLU A 96 -26.19 17.28 36.93
C GLU A 96 -24.92 17.81 36.24
N ILE A 97 -25.06 18.79 35.33
CA ILE A 97 -23.91 19.39 34.63
C ILE A 97 -22.92 20.03 35.60
N SER A 98 -23.41 20.75 36.62
CA SER A 98 -22.56 21.38 37.64
C SER A 98 -21.74 20.38 38.46
N LYS A 99 -22.30 19.18 38.73
CA LYS A 99 -21.59 18.11 39.42
C LYS A 99 -20.49 17.49 38.53
N LEU A 100 -20.66 17.49 37.20
CA LEU A 100 -19.66 16.95 36.29
C LEU A 100 -18.35 17.73 36.38
N ASN A 101 -18.41 19.02 36.68
CA ASN A 101 -17.25 19.89 36.77
C ASN A 101 -16.52 19.83 38.13
N THR A 102 -17.11 19.24 39.18
CA THR A 102 -16.58 19.41 40.57
C THR A 102 -16.05 18.14 41.22
N THR A 103 -16.34 16.91 40.78
CA THR A 103 -16.11 15.75 41.65
C THR A 103 -15.68 14.46 40.97
N GLY A 104 -15.11 14.42 39.82
CA GLY A 104 -14.63 13.14 39.29
C GLY A 104 -15.69 12.02 39.31
N THR A 105 -16.98 12.37 39.18
CA THR A 105 -18.11 11.47 39.13
C THR A 105 -18.04 10.57 37.88
N SER A 106 -18.71 9.45 37.99
CA SER A 106 -18.79 8.36 37.04
C SER A 106 -18.68 8.83 35.57
N THR A 107 -17.64 8.43 34.93
CA THR A 107 -17.33 8.65 33.50
C THR A 107 -18.50 8.36 32.57
N THR A 108 -19.35 7.38 32.90
CA THR A 108 -20.51 6.97 32.10
C THR A 108 -21.61 8.03 32.04
N GLU A 109 -21.86 8.75 33.13
CA GLU A 109 -22.90 9.79 33.15
C GLU A 109 -22.48 11.07 32.46
N GLN A 110 -21.21 11.45 32.58
CA GLN A 110 -20.62 12.56 31.82
C GLN A 110 -20.65 12.28 30.32
N ASP A 111 -20.17 11.11 29.91
CA ASP A 111 -20.15 10.72 28.52
C ASP A 111 -21.56 10.69 27.94
N ASN A 112 -22.57 10.27 28.71
CA ASN A 112 -23.96 10.28 28.26
C ASN A 112 -24.47 11.70 27.98
N ILE A 113 -24.26 12.66 28.87
CA ILE A 113 -24.72 14.04 28.69
C ILE A 113 -23.99 14.70 27.53
N VAL A 114 -22.68 14.62 27.49
CA VAL A 114 -21.85 15.21 26.42
C VAL A 114 -22.20 14.61 25.07
N ASN A 115 -22.37 13.31 24.99
CA ASN A 115 -22.71 12.62 23.75
C ASN A 115 -24.14 12.91 23.29
N GLN A 116 -25.12 13.05 24.20
CA GLN A 116 -26.47 13.48 23.86
C GLN A 116 -26.48 14.90 23.28
N LEU A 117 -25.76 15.83 23.91
CA LEU A 117 -25.59 17.21 23.40
C LEU A 117 -24.90 17.22 22.04
N ALA A 118 -23.86 16.41 21.86
CA ALA A 118 -23.11 16.36 20.62
C ALA A 118 -23.94 15.78 19.44
N ALA A 119 -24.84 14.84 19.73
CA ALA A 119 -25.73 14.24 18.72
C ALA A 119 -26.89 15.16 18.29
N ALA A 120 -27.21 16.17 19.09
CA ALA A 120 -28.37 17.00 18.85
C ALA A 120 -28.16 18.05 17.74
N SER A 121 -29.27 18.51 17.15
CA SER A 121 -29.30 19.75 16.39
C SER A 121 -29.03 20.91 17.34
N LYS A 122 -27.96 21.67 17.11
CA LYS A 122 -27.44 22.66 18.04
C LYS A 122 -27.17 24.00 17.37
N THR A 123 -27.27 25.07 18.15
CA THR A 123 -26.97 26.43 17.69
C THR A 123 -25.51 26.75 18.00
N ALA A 124 -24.75 27.06 16.96
CA ALA A 124 -23.35 27.44 17.10
C ALA A 124 -23.18 28.72 17.93
N TYR A 125 -22.18 28.72 18.81
CA TYR A 125 -21.73 29.89 19.53
C TYR A 125 -20.43 30.39 18.91
N SER A 126 -20.36 31.70 18.62
CA SER A 126 -19.20 32.28 17.98
C SER A 126 -18.07 32.55 19.01
N ALA A 127 -17.29 31.50 19.29
CA ALA A 127 -16.09 31.58 20.12
C ALA A 127 -14.83 31.66 19.25
N LEU A 128 -13.93 32.61 19.59
CA LEU A 128 -12.62 32.68 18.94
C LEU A 128 -11.58 31.96 19.81
N TRP A 129 -11.11 30.83 19.33
CA TRP A 129 -10.03 30.07 19.95
C TRP A 129 -8.67 30.53 19.42
N THR A 130 -7.78 30.90 20.31
CA THR A 130 -6.40 31.27 20.01
C THR A 130 -5.48 30.14 20.43
N VAL A 131 -4.77 29.53 19.48
CA VAL A 131 -3.80 28.46 19.72
C VAL A 131 -2.47 29.07 20.13
N SER A 132 -1.84 28.50 21.18
CA SER A 132 -0.51 28.94 21.66
C SER A 132 0.58 28.74 20.60
N SER A 133 1.71 29.44 20.76
CA SER A 133 2.84 29.35 19.83
C SER A 133 3.46 27.95 19.74
N ASP A 134 3.43 27.18 20.82
CA ASP A 134 3.87 25.78 20.88
C ASP A 134 2.80 24.78 20.42
N LYS A 135 1.60 25.29 20.07
CA LYS A 135 0.44 24.51 19.59
C LYS A 135 -0.08 23.45 20.57
N THR A 136 0.26 23.53 21.84
CA THR A 136 -0.15 22.53 22.86
C THR A 136 -1.43 22.92 23.58
N THR A 137 -1.84 24.20 23.50
CA THR A 137 -3.04 24.72 24.16
C THR A 137 -3.85 25.63 23.23
N ALA A 138 -5.15 25.74 23.51
CA ALA A 138 -6.03 26.72 22.89
C ALA A 138 -6.83 27.46 23.97
N THR A 139 -6.99 28.78 23.84
CA THR A 139 -7.69 29.63 24.80
C THR A 139 -8.78 30.42 24.10
N ALA A 140 -9.95 30.49 24.72
CA ALA A 140 -11.06 31.33 24.30
C ALA A 140 -11.61 32.14 25.47
N ASN A 141 -12.02 33.38 25.23
CA ASN A 141 -12.73 34.19 26.22
C ASN A 141 -14.23 33.91 26.11
N LEU A 142 -14.82 33.35 27.16
CA LEU A 142 -16.21 32.90 27.19
C LEU A 142 -16.99 33.56 28.32
N PRO A 143 -18.26 33.95 28.11
CA PRO A 143 -19.16 34.40 29.18
C PRO A 143 -19.44 33.31 30.22
N ILE A 144 -19.97 33.75 31.39
CA ILE A 144 -20.44 32.81 32.43
C ILE A 144 -21.44 31.82 31.83
N GLY A 145 -21.20 30.52 32.00
CA GLY A 145 -22.03 29.45 31.48
C GLY A 145 -21.24 28.18 31.17
N SER A 146 -21.89 27.21 30.57
CA SER A 146 -21.25 25.97 30.12
C SER A 146 -21.36 25.80 28.62
N TYR A 147 -20.32 25.23 28.02
CA TYR A 147 -20.17 25.12 26.57
C TYR A 147 -19.73 23.71 26.18
N LEU A 148 -20.44 23.14 25.20
CA LEU A 148 -19.96 21.97 24.46
C LEU A 148 -18.92 22.45 23.46
N VAL A 149 -17.75 21.81 23.46
CA VAL A 149 -16.68 22.07 22.49
C VAL A 149 -16.37 20.78 21.76
N MET A 150 -16.44 20.84 20.43
CA MET A 150 -16.10 19.76 19.52
C MET A 150 -14.85 20.13 18.75
N ALA A 151 -13.85 19.25 18.76
CA ALA A 151 -12.58 19.47 18.06
C ALA A 151 -12.52 18.62 16.79
N SER A 152 -11.86 19.15 15.75
CA SER A 152 -11.56 18.40 14.53
C SER A 152 -10.18 18.75 13.97
N CYS A 153 -9.51 17.76 13.41
CA CYS A 153 -8.32 17.93 12.58
C CYS A 153 -8.22 16.76 11.60
N THR A 154 -7.22 16.79 10.72
CA THR A 154 -6.89 15.64 9.87
C THR A 154 -6.21 14.55 10.70
N ASP A 155 -6.46 13.29 10.35
CA ASP A 155 -5.82 12.09 10.90
C ASP A 155 -6.07 11.83 12.39
N MET A 156 -7.15 12.38 12.96
CA MET A 156 -7.52 12.11 14.35
C MET A 156 -9.03 12.14 14.54
N THR A 157 -9.51 11.36 15.49
CA THR A 157 -10.83 11.54 16.11
C THR A 157 -10.68 12.08 17.52
N PHE A 158 -11.64 12.89 18.00
CA PHE A 158 -11.59 13.50 19.32
C PHE A 158 -12.86 13.19 20.11
N LEU A 159 -12.71 13.09 21.43
CA LEU A 159 -13.84 13.09 22.33
C LEU A 159 -14.36 14.52 22.51
N ASN A 160 -15.68 14.64 22.59
CA ASN A 160 -16.35 15.91 22.88
C ASN A 160 -16.08 16.37 24.31
N MET A 161 -16.08 17.69 24.55
CA MET A 161 -15.72 18.29 25.84
C MET A 161 -16.81 19.25 26.33
N LEU A 162 -16.98 19.35 27.63
CA LEU A 162 -17.63 20.49 28.27
C LEU A 162 -16.59 21.38 28.93
N VAL A 163 -16.72 22.69 28.74
CA VAL A 163 -15.94 23.72 29.43
C VAL A 163 -16.91 24.70 30.06
N SER A 164 -16.49 25.36 31.13
CA SER A 164 -17.38 26.27 31.90
C SER A 164 -16.67 27.53 32.33
N VAL A 165 -17.43 28.58 32.47
CA VAL A 165 -17.05 29.79 33.23
C VAL A 165 -18.03 29.92 34.39
N ASN A 166 -17.49 29.94 35.60
CA ASN A 166 -18.25 30.01 36.81
C ASN A 166 -18.00 31.37 37.51
N ALA A 167 -19.06 31.94 38.12
CA ALA A 167 -18.93 33.04 39.06
C ALA A 167 -18.82 32.47 40.45
N LYS A 168 -17.79 32.87 41.19
CA LYS A 168 -17.52 32.42 42.54
C LYS A 168 -17.49 33.62 43.49
N ALA A 169 -18.22 33.58 44.58
CA ALA A 169 -18.18 34.61 45.57
C ALA A 169 -16.76 34.77 46.15
N ASP A 170 -16.27 36.01 46.19
CA ASP A 170 -14.98 36.37 46.77
C ASP A 170 -15.11 37.70 47.51
N SER A 171 -14.99 37.64 48.82
CA SER A 171 -15.08 38.80 49.69
C SER A 171 -13.90 39.78 49.56
N THR A 172 -12.85 39.40 48.87
CA THR A 172 -11.68 40.23 48.60
C THR A 172 -11.81 41.03 47.31
N ASP A 173 -12.74 40.67 46.42
CA ASP A 173 -13.03 41.43 45.20
C ASP A 173 -14.01 42.56 45.48
N PRO A 174 -13.79 43.79 44.98
CA PRO A 174 -14.69 44.93 45.19
C PRO A 174 -16.13 44.69 44.71
N ASN A 175 -16.34 43.83 43.76
CA ASN A 175 -17.66 43.44 43.23
C ASN A 175 -18.23 42.19 43.92
N GLY A 176 -17.50 41.60 44.85
CA GLY A 176 -17.92 40.39 45.58
C GLY A 176 -17.83 39.07 44.80
N TRP A 177 -17.28 39.08 43.58
CA TRP A 177 -17.22 37.94 42.67
C TRP A 177 -15.91 37.86 41.92
N ILE A 178 -15.41 36.68 41.69
CA ILE A 178 -14.37 36.36 40.70
C ILE A 178 -14.93 35.41 39.65
N LEU A 179 -14.36 35.48 38.44
CA LEU A 179 -14.67 34.55 37.40
C LEU A 179 -13.59 33.47 37.32
N GLU A 180 -14.02 32.23 37.26
CA GLU A 180 -13.14 31.08 37.15
C GLU A 180 -13.49 30.30 35.88
N GLY A 181 -12.50 30.20 34.95
CA GLY A 181 -12.64 29.43 33.74
C GLY A 181 -12.18 27.99 33.98
N GLU A 182 -13.05 27.05 33.78
CA GLU A 182 -12.75 25.61 33.83
C GLU A 182 -12.53 25.08 32.42
N GLY A 183 -11.29 24.70 32.12
CA GLY A 183 -10.88 24.16 30.85
C GLY A 183 -11.06 22.64 30.73
N ALA A 184 -10.53 22.08 29.66
CA ALA A 184 -10.55 20.66 29.42
C ALA A 184 -9.21 20.17 28.84
N VAL A 185 -8.98 18.86 28.93
CA VAL A 185 -7.88 18.20 28.22
C VAL A 185 -8.44 17.56 26.96
N LEU A 186 -7.95 17.96 25.80
CA LEU A 186 -8.31 17.38 24.52
C LEU A 186 -7.78 15.93 24.45
N LYS A 187 -8.67 14.98 24.28
CA LYS A 187 -8.32 13.58 24.09
C LYS A 187 -8.54 13.20 22.65
N GLY A 188 -7.44 12.99 21.93
CA GLY A 188 -7.44 12.57 20.54
C GLY A 188 -6.94 11.15 20.36
N ASN A 189 -7.50 10.47 19.37
CA ASN A 189 -7.05 9.17 18.91
C ASN A 189 -6.42 9.34 17.51
N PRO A 190 -5.09 9.21 17.38
CA PRO A 190 -4.42 9.35 16.09
C PRO A 190 -4.80 8.19 15.16
N LEU A 191 -4.99 8.50 13.89
CA LEU A 191 -5.33 7.55 12.85
C LEU A 191 -4.19 7.42 11.85
N SER A 192 -3.93 6.20 11.41
CA SER A 192 -2.96 5.90 10.37
C SER A 192 -3.31 4.59 9.69
N VAL A 193 -2.76 4.39 8.51
CA VAL A 193 -2.77 3.12 7.81
C VAL A 193 -1.36 2.80 7.33
N ASP A 194 -0.89 1.59 7.62
CA ASP A 194 0.40 1.05 7.17
C ASP A 194 0.18 -0.24 6.40
N LYS A 195 1.13 -0.59 5.55
CA LYS A 195 1.09 -1.81 4.75
C LYS A 195 2.47 -2.41 4.61
N LYS A 196 2.52 -3.74 4.56
CA LYS A 196 3.76 -4.49 4.34
C LYS A 196 3.53 -5.69 3.44
N ILE A 197 4.57 -6.08 2.72
CA ILE A 197 4.68 -7.38 2.06
C ILE A 197 5.14 -8.37 3.12
N THR A 198 4.33 -9.40 3.38
CA THR A 198 4.55 -10.37 4.45
C THR A 198 4.82 -11.79 3.95
N GLY A 199 4.67 -12.03 2.63
CA GLY A 199 4.96 -13.32 2.02
C GLY A 199 5.22 -13.23 0.53
N LYS A 200 5.90 -14.26 0.00
CA LYS A 200 6.19 -14.44 -1.42
C LYS A 200 6.10 -15.92 -1.78
N LYS A 201 5.39 -16.25 -2.86
CA LYS A 201 5.23 -17.62 -3.39
C LYS A 201 4.71 -18.61 -2.34
N GLY A 202 3.77 -18.18 -1.50
CA GLY A 202 3.19 -19.00 -0.44
C GLY A 202 4.09 -19.20 0.78
N THR A 203 5.26 -18.56 0.83
CA THR A 203 6.17 -18.61 1.98
C THR A 203 6.11 -17.28 2.73
N ALA A 204 5.84 -17.33 4.02
CA ALA A 204 5.87 -16.15 4.88
C ALA A 204 7.30 -15.62 5.02
N LEU A 205 7.45 -14.30 5.01
CA LEU A 205 8.72 -13.63 5.28
C LEU A 205 8.95 -13.54 6.79
N GLN A 206 10.18 -13.77 7.24
CA GLN A 206 10.53 -13.60 8.66
C GLN A 206 10.39 -12.15 9.13
N THR A 207 10.67 -11.20 8.24
CA THR A 207 10.52 -9.77 8.49
C THR A 207 9.69 -9.17 7.35
N PRO A 208 8.58 -8.47 7.66
CA PRO A 208 7.82 -7.72 6.68
C PRO A 208 8.64 -6.63 6.00
N ILE A 209 8.44 -6.42 4.70
CA ILE A 209 9.22 -5.50 3.86
C ILE A 209 8.29 -4.58 3.04
N ASP A 210 8.84 -3.48 2.55
CA ASP A 210 8.14 -2.53 1.69
C ASP A 210 8.32 -2.85 0.20
N GLU A 211 9.47 -3.39 -0.18
CA GLU A 211 9.82 -3.60 -1.58
C GLU A 211 10.35 -5.01 -1.81
N THR A 212 10.01 -5.58 -2.95
CA THR A 212 10.51 -6.91 -3.37
C THR A 212 10.61 -7.01 -4.89
N THR A 213 11.17 -8.10 -5.36
CA THR A 213 11.13 -8.50 -6.78
C THR A 213 10.20 -9.69 -6.95
N ALA A 214 9.58 -9.85 -8.13
CA ALA A 214 8.75 -11.01 -8.43
C ALA A 214 8.71 -11.28 -9.94
N ALA A 215 8.45 -12.52 -10.32
CA ALA A 215 8.05 -12.85 -11.67
C ALA A 215 6.54 -12.60 -11.87
N ILE A 216 6.13 -12.34 -13.11
CA ILE A 216 4.70 -12.36 -13.45
C ILE A 216 4.12 -13.73 -13.10
N GLY A 217 2.94 -13.75 -12.46
CA GLY A 217 2.30 -14.94 -11.92
C GLY A 217 2.71 -15.32 -10.50
N ASP A 218 3.74 -14.69 -9.92
CA ASP A 218 4.09 -14.91 -8.52
C ASP A 218 3.03 -14.30 -7.60
N THR A 219 2.71 -15.03 -6.53
CA THR A 219 1.82 -14.58 -5.46
C THR A 219 2.62 -13.89 -4.36
N LEU A 220 2.11 -12.75 -3.92
CA LEU A 220 2.64 -11.95 -2.82
C LEU A 220 1.56 -11.82 -1.74
N SER A 221 1.93 -12.02 -0.49
CA SER A 221 1.03 -11.82 0.65
C SER A 221 1.25 -10.43 1.26
N TYR A 222 0.16 -9.75 1.56
CA TYR A 222 0.16 -8.40 2.12
C TYR A 222 -0.52 -8.37 3.47
N THR A 223 -0.09 -7.45 4.32
CA THR A 223 -0.77 -7.09 5.55
C THR A 223 -0.97 -5.58 5.58
N VAL A 224 -2.21 -5.15 5.76
CA VAL A 224 -2.58 -3.76 6.02
C VAL A 224 -2.98 -3.64 7.49
N THR A 225 -2.48 -2.62 8.18
CA THR A 225 -2.83 -2.30 9.57
C THR A 225 -3.37 -0.88 9.63
N ALA A 226 -4.54 -0.69 10.21
CA ALA A 226 -5.16 0.64 10.37
C ALA A 226 -5.63 0.83 11.82
N ASN A 227 -5.48 2.05 12.36
CA ASN A 227 -6.05 2.40 13.67
C ASN A 227 -7.57 2.38 13.61
N VAL A 228 -8.19 1.92 14.67
CA VAL A 228 -9.66 1.99 14.84
C VAL A 228 -10.03 3.43 15.21
N PRO A 229 -10.90 4.12 14.44
CA PRO A 229 -11.41 5.42 14.85
C PRO A 229 -12.16 5.30 16.19
N HIS A 230 -12.14 6.34 17.02
CA HIS A 230 -12.93 6.34 18.25
C HIS A 230 -14.19 7.20 18.07
N TYR A 231 -15.34 6.56 17.88
CA TYR A 231 -16.65 7.20 17.83
C TYR A 231 -17.42 6.94 19.12
N PRO A 232 -18.24 7.89 19.60
CA PRO A 232 -19.08 7.68 20.77
C PRO A 232 -20.07 6.53 20.59
N ALA A 233 -20.50 5.92 21.69
CA ALA A 233 -21.44 4.79 21.65
C ALA A 233 -22.83 5.13 21.06
N ASN A 234 -23.20 6.41 21.04
CA ASN A 234 -24.44 6.92 20.43
C ASN A 234 -24.22 7.53 19.03
N ALA A 235 -23.10 7.29 18.39
CA ALA A 235 -22.83 7.73 17.03
C ALA A 235 -23.86 7.15 16.06
N THR A 236 -24.30 7.95 15.10
CA THR A 236 -25.21 7.55 14.03
C THR A 236 -24.53 7.40 12.68
N HIS A 237 -23.32 7.96 12.55
CA HIS A 237 -22.47 7.84 11.38
C HIS A 237 -21.07 7.40 11.80
N THR A 238 -20.74 6.15 11.51
CA THR A 238 -19.53 5.48 11.99
C THR A 238 -18.67 4.97 10.85
N THR A 239 -18.33 5.84 9.89
CA THR A 239 -17.51 5.45 8.74
C THR A 239 -16.17 4.90 9.17
N PHE A 240 -15.93 3.63 8.85
CA PHE A 240 -14.67 2.93 9.06
C PHE A 240 -14.45 1.95 7.94
N LYS A 241 -13.63 2.35 6.93
CA LYS A 241 -13.35 1.53 5.76
C LYS A 241 -11.85 1.52 5.49
N VAL A 242 -11.34 0.38 5.07
CA VAL A 242 -9.99 0.26 4.54
C VAL A 242 -10.10 -0.05 3.06
N LYS A 243 -9.48 0.79 2.24
CA LYS A 243 -9.32 0.58 0.79
C LYS A 243 -7.90 0.15 0.48
N ASP A 244 -7.72 -0.57 -0.62
CA ASP A 244 -6.42 -0.91 -1.13
C ASP A 244 -6.41 -0.91 -2.67
N THR A 245 -5.56 -0.07 -3.24
CA THR A 245 -5.53 0.22 -4.67
C THR A 245 -4.29 -0.40 -5.31
N PRO A 246 -4.44 -1.55 -6.00
CA PRO A 246 -3.34 -2.22 -6.69
C PRO A 246 -3.04 -1.58 -8.04
N THR A 247 -1.78 -1.62 -8.46
CA THR A 247 -1.35 -1.33 -9.83
C THR A 247 -0.59 -2.53 -10.38
N ASN A 248 -1.12 -3.14 -11.44
CA ASN A 248 -0.59 -4.36 -12.05
C ASN A 248 -0.52 -5.58 -11.11
N LEU A 249 -1.36 -5.59 -10.08
CA LEU A 249 -1.51 -6.68 -9.13
C LEU A 249 -3.00 -7.07 -9.07
N GLU A 250 -3.29 -8.36 -9.08
CA GLU A 250 -4.64 -8.90 -8.94
C GLU A 250 -4.84 -9.42 -7.52
N ILE A 251 -5.65 -8.72 -6.73
CA ILE A 251 -5.99 -9.15 -5.37
C ILE A 251 -6.89 -10.38 -5.43
N LYS A 252 -6.56 -11.41 -4.65
CA LYS A 252 -7.37 -12.63 -4.51
C LYS A 252 -8.37 -12.46 -3.37
N GLN A 253 -9.59 -12.02 -3.71
CA GLN A 253 -10.65 -11.69 -2.75
C GLN A 253 -10.93 -12.81 -1.73
N ASN A 254 -10.88 -14.06 -2.15
CA ASN A 254 -11.13 -15.23 -1.31
C ASN A 254 -10.03 -15.50 -0.27
N THR A 255 -8.91 -14.78 -0.32
CA THR A 255 -7.81 -14.87 0.65
C THR A 255 -7.85 -13.76 1.69
N VAL A 256 -8.78 -12.80 1.55
CA VAL A 256 -8.89 -11.66 2.47
C VAL A 256 -9.34 -12.14 3.85
N LYS A 257 -8.55 -11.81 4.87
CA LYS A 257 -8.87 -12.03 6.27
C LYS A 257 -8.79 -10.74 7.06
N VAL A 258 -9.66 -10.58 8.04
CA VAL A 258 -9.76 -9.39 8.90
C VAL A 258 -9.60 -9.81 10.35
N TYR A 259 -8.77 -9.08 11.08
CA TYR A 259 -8.51 -9.30 12.50
C TYR A 259 -8.66 -7.99 13.28
N GLY A 260 -9.26 -8.06 14.45
CA GLY A 260 -9.18 -7.02 15.46
C GLY A 260 -7.95 -7.25 16.32
N VAL A 261 -7.07 -6.27 16.44
CA VAL A 261 -5.83 -6.36 17.21
C VAL A 261 -6.00 -5.58 18.50
N LYS A 262 -5.89 -6.28 19.62
CA LYS A 262 -5.98 -5.69 20.96
C LYS A 262 -4.71 -4.92 21.30
N ALA A 263 -4.81 -4.15 22.34
CA ALA A 263 -3.72 -3.33 22.82
C ALA A 263 -2.50 -4.13 23.32
N ASP A 264 -2.67 -5.38 23.73
CA ASP A 264 -1.60 -6.30 24.10
C ASP A 264 -0.95 -7.01 22.90
N GLY A 265 -1.46 -6.73 21.68
CA GLY A 265 -0.98 -7.31 20.43
C GLY A 265 -1.63 -8.64 20.07
N THR A 266 -2.60 -9.13 20.86
CA THR A 266 -3.36 -10.33 20.51
C THR A 266 -4.42 -10.04 19.44
N ASP A 267 -4.67 -11.02 18.56
CA ASP A 267 -5.59 -10.91 17.44
C ASP A 267 -6.85 -11.74 17.67
N ASP A 268 -8.02 -11.16 17.37
CA ASP A 268 -9.28 -11.89 17.20
C ASP A 268 -9.64 -11.93 15.72
N GLU A 269 -9.93 -13.11 15.15
CA GLU A 269 -10.34 -13.21 13.75
C GLU A 269 -11.79 -12.73 13.56
N LEU A 270 -11.97 -11.73 12.72
CA LEU A 270 -13.26 -11.08 12.40
C LEU A 270 -13.70 -11.30 10.94
N THR A 271 -13.01 -12.14 10.18
CA THR A 271 -13.23 -12.34 8.73
C THR A 271 -14.71 -12.59 8.40
N GLY A 272 -15.40 -13.43 9.16
CA GLY A 272 -16.82 -13.75 8.93
C GLY A 272 -17.81 -12.62 9.24
N GLN A 273 -17.37 -11.49 9.81
CA GLN A 273 -18.21 -10.34 10.14
C GLN A 273 -18.35 -9.35 8.97
N PHE A 274 -17.46 -9.42 7.98
CA PHE A 274 -17.37 -8.47 6.88
C PHE A 274 -17.37 -9.18 5.54
N THR A 275 -17.85 -8.48 4.50
CA THR A 275 -17.79 -8.93 3.10
C THR A 275 -16.86 -8.01 2.32
N PRO A 276 -15.57 -8.39 2.15
CA PRO A 276 -14.66 -7.61 1.32
C PRO A 276 -15.16 -7.53 -0.13
N THR A 277 -15.05 -6.38 -0.76
CA THR A 277 -15.46 -6.15 -2.15
C THR A 277 -14.28 -5.74 -3.02
N LEU A 278 -14.32 -6.13 -4.30
CA LEU A 278 -13.44 -5.62 -5.35
C LEU A 278 -14.29 -4.85 -6.36
N ASP A 279 -13.87 -3.65 -6.71
CA ASP A 279 -14.52 -2.88 -7.78
C ASP A 279 -13.99 -3.31 -9.17
N GLY A 280 -14.54 -2.67 -10.24
CA GLY A 280 -14.13 -2.95 -11.63
C GLY A 280 -12.66 -2.63 -11.94
N ASN A 281 -11.97 -1.88 -11.09
CA ASN A 281 -10.54 -1.55 -11.18
C ASN A 281 -9.67 -2.45 -10.27
N GLY A 282 -10.27 -3.41 -9.57
CA GLY A 282 -9.59 -4.30 -8.64
C GLY A 282 -9.26 -3.67 -7.28
N VAL A 283 -9.86 -2.52 -6.94
CA VAL A 283 -9.68 -1.88 -5.63
C VAL A 283 -10.43 -2.69 -4.57
N LEU A 284 -9.68 -3.17 -3.57
CA LEU A 284 -10.25 -3.84 -2.41
C LEU A 284 -10.86 -2.81 -1.45
N THR A 285 -12.07 -3.07 -0.99
CA THR A 285 -12.70 -2.33 0.12
C THR A 285 -13.16 -3.32 1.19
N VAL A 286 -12.74 -3.08 2.44
CA VAL A 286 -13.28 -3.70 3.64
C VAL A 286 -14.04 -2.63 4.40
N ASP A 287 -15.38 -2.69 4.35
CA ASP A 287 -16.26 -1.74 5.03
C ASP A 287 -16.69 -2.32 6.39
N MET A 288 -16.31 -1.65 7.46
CA MET A 288 -16.56 -2.04 8.84
C MET A 288 -17.58 -1.11 9.53
N SER A 289 -18.12 -0.13 8.81
CA SER A 289 -18.99 0.93 9.33
C SER A 289 -20.25 0.37 10.00
N GLU A 290 -20.97 -0.54 9.34
CA GLU A 290 -22.23 -1.11 9.84
C GLU A 290 -22.06 -1.86 11.18
N LYS A 291 -20.93 -2.54 11.35
CA LYS A 291 -20.62 -3.33 12.55
C LYS A 291 -19.84 -2.56 13.60
N TYR A 292 -19.55 -1.26 13.35
CA TYR A 292 -18.65 -0.49 14.20
C TYR A 292 -19.09 -0.48 15.67
N LEU A 293 -20.33 -0.10 15.96
CA LEU A 293 -20.84 0.01 17.35
C LEU A 293 -20.92 -1.33 18.08
N THR A 294 -20.99 -2.44 17.36
CA THR A 294 -21.06 -3.78 17.98
C THR A 294 -19.71 -4.41 18.21
N LEU A 295 -18.74 -4.14 17.33
CA LEU A 295 -17.42 -4.80 17.35
C LEU A 295 -16.31 -3.90 17.87
N PHE A 296 -16.34 -2.60 17.53
CA PHE A 296 -15.25 -1.67 17.79
C PHE A 296 -15.55 -0.64 18.89
N CYS A 297 -16.82 -0.44 19.24
CA CYS A 297 -17.25 0.48 20.30
C CYS A 297 -18.41 -0.13 21.12
N ALA A 298 -18.18 -1.25 21.78
CA ALA A 298 -19.19 -1.89 22.60
C ALA A 298 -19.41 -1.10 23.90
N ASN A 299 -20.54 -0.39 24.05
CA ASN A 299 -20.88 0.41 25.23
C ASN A 299 -19.79 1.43 25.62
N GLY A 300 -19.14 2.07 24.62
CA GLY A 300 -18.07 3.03 24.89
C GLY A 300 -16.69 2.39 25.21
N THR A 301 -16.60 1.07 25.11
CA THR A 301 -15.32 0.34 25.24
C THR A 301 -14.78 0.01 23.86
N TYR A 302 -13.50 0.28 23.62
CA TYR A 302 -12.81 0.01 22.38
C TYR A 302 -11.92 -1.23 22.56
N PRO A 303 -12.39 -2.44 22.21
CA PRO A 303 -11.65 -3.68 22.46
C PRO A 303 -10.40 -3.81 21.58
N TYR A 304 -10.37 -3.15 20.42
CA TYR A 304 -9.28 -3.22 19.46
C TYR A 304 -8.64 -1.85 19.26
N ALA A 305 -7.30 -1.83 19.25
CA ALA A 305 -6.52 -0.63 18.94
C ALA A 305 -6.37 -0.44 17.43
N THR A 306 -6.22 -1.56 16.69
CA THR A 306 -6.06 -1.56 15.24
C THR A 306 -6.86 -2.69 14.61
N VAL A 307 -7.09 -2.60 13.31
CA VAL A 307 -7.47 -3.73 12.47
C VAL A 307 -6.29 -4.17 11.63
N LYS A 308 -6.18 -5.48 11.42
CA LYS A 308 -5.21 -6.11 10.54
C LYS A 308 -5.95 -6.83 9.43
N ILE A 309 -5.65 -6.49 8.17
CA ILE A 309 -6.23 -7.12 6.98
C ILE A 309 -5.12 -7.80 6.22
N THR A 310 -5.26 -9.10 5.97
CA THR A 310 -4.29 -9.89 5.19
C THR A 310 -4.94 -10.41 3.93
N TYR A 311 -4.17 -10.48 2.84
CA TYR A 311 -4.63 -11.05 1.57
C TYR A 311 -3.45 -11.37 0.66
N ASP A 312 -3.71 -12.14 -0.39
CA ASP A 312 -2.76 -12.44 -1.46
C ASP A 312 -3.08 -11.64 -2.72
N ALA A 313 -2.02 -11.25 -3.46
CA ALA A 313 -2.14 -10.66 -4.78
C ALA A 313 -1.11 -11.25 -5.75
N VAL A 314 -1.47 -11.34 -7.03
CA VAL A 314 -0.65 -11.93 -8.09
C VAL A 314 -0.16 -10.83 -9.02
N LEU A 315 1.14 -10.83 -9.38
CA LEU A 315 1.71 -9.92 -10.35
C LEU A 315 1.20 -10.27 -11.76
N MET A 316 0.60 -9.29 -12.43
CA MET A 316 -0.10 -9.48 -13.71
C MET A 316 0.82 -9.30 -14.93
N GLU A 317 0.35 -9.74 -16.12
CA GLU A 317 1.03 -9.52 -17.42
C GLU A 317 1.20 -8.05 -17.77
N SER A 318 0.35 -7.16 -17.22
CA SER A 318 0.46 -5.70 -17.34
C SER A 318 1.62 -5.09 -16.56
N ALA A 319 2.37 -5.89 -15.79
CA ALA A 319 3.45 -5.40 -14.93
C ALA A 319 4.46 -4.55 -15.70
N SER A 320 4.78 -3.40 -15.11
CA SER A 320 5.81 -2.50 -15.60
C SER A 320 7.20 -3.01 -15.26
N ILE A 321 8.13 -2.90 -16.22
CA ILE A 321 9.54 -3.20 -16.03
C ILE A 321 10.26 -1.93 -15.56
N ALA A 322 11.20 -2.04 -14.63
CA ALA A 322 11.99 -0.95 -14.04
C ALA A 322 11.23 -0.02 -13.08
N THR A 323 9.95 0.20 -13.30
CA THR A 323 9.13 0.99 -12.38
C THR A 323 8.39 0.05 -11.43
N GLY A 324 8.33 0.40 -10.15
CA GLY A 324 7.64 -0.45 -9.17
C GLY A 324 6.14 -0.58 -9.46
N ASN A 325 5.63 -1.80 -9.39
CA ASN A 325 4.19 -2.08 -9.40
C ASN A 325 3.69 -1.89 -7.97
N THR A 326 2.77 -0.93 -7.77
CA THR A 326 2.43 -0.44 -6.42
C THR A 326 1.13 -1.03 -5.90
N ASN A 327 0.97 -0.99 -4.59
CA ASN A 327 -0.28 -1.36 -3.92
C ASN A 327 -0.49 -0.44 -2.71
N LYS A 328 -1.46 0.49 -2.80
CA LYS A 328 -1.60 1.62 -1.89
C LYS A 328 -2.83 1.48 -1.01
N PRO A 329 -2.65 1.38 0.33
CA PRO A 329 -3.78 1.37 1.26
C PRO A 329 -4.29 2.77 1.53
N ALA A 330 -5.54 2.88 1.98
CA ALA A 330 -6.14 4.08 2.53
C ALA A 330 -7.13 3.73 3.64
N LEU A 331 -7.17 4.56 4.67
CA LEU A 331 -8.18 4.51 5.73
C LEU A 331 -9.22 5.61 5.48
N ILE A 332 -10.51 5.24 5.47
CA ILE A 332 -11.61 6.19 5.36
C ILE A 332 -12.36 6.20 6.69
N TYR A 333 -12.57 7.38 7.23
CA TYR A 333 -13.22 7.60 8.53
C TYR A 333 -14.09 8.86 8.51
N GLY A 334 -15.13 8.91 9.34
CA GLY A 334 -15.97 10.08 9.53
C GLY A 334 -15.38 11.07 10.53
N THR A 335 -15.42 12.36 10.24
CA THR A 335 -15.02 13.43 11.18
C THR A 335 -16.17 13.93 12.03
N ASP A 336 -17.42 13.68 11.61
CA ASP A 336 -18.62 13.97 12.39
C ASP A 336 -19.44 12.68 12.57
N PRO A 337 -19.44 12.09 13.77
CA PRO A 337 -20.11 10.81 14.02
C PRO A 337 -21.64 10.93 14.13
N TYR A 338 -22.22 12.12 13.98
CA TYR A 338 -23.66 12.38 14.14
C TYR A 338 -24.36 12.86 12.87
N THR A 339 -23.58 13.26 11.85
CA THR A 339 -24.12 13.69 10.57
C THR A 339 -24.02 12.56 9.57
N ASP A 340 -25.15 12.05 9.12
CA ASP A 340 -25.22 11.05 8.05
C ASP A 340 -24.94 11.73 6.69
N SER A 341 -23.68 11.94 6.41
CA SER A 341 -23.21 12.59 5.19
C SER A 341 -21.79 12.13 4.85
N ASP A 342 -21.63 11.57 3.65
CA ASP A 342 -20.31 11.25 3.10
C ASP A 342 -19.39 12.49 2.99
N ALA A 343 -19.94 13.71 3.06
CA ALA A 343 -19.16 14.95 3.07
C ALA A 343 -18.28 15.09 4.32
N SER A 344 -18.60 14.39 5.42
CA SER A 344 -17.79 14.33 6.63
C SER A 344 -16.66 13.29 6.55
N ASP A 345 -16.71 12.40 5.57
CA ASP A 345 -15.71 11.34 5.41
C ASP A 345 -14.38 11.90 4.88
N LYS A 346 -13.31 11.43 5.47
CA LYS A 346 -11.94 11.77 5.11
C LYS A 346 -11.16 10.51 4.79
N GLU A 347 -10.20 10.64 3.88
CA GLU A 347 -9.29 9.58 3.50
C GLU A 347 -7.88 9.89 3.99
N ILE A 348 -7.27 8.94 4.69
CA ILE A 348 -5.86 8.94 5.06
C ILE A 348 -5.15 7.97 4.13
N PRO A 349 -4.37 8.46 3.15
CA PRO A 349 -3.60 7.58 2.28
C PRO A 349 -2.43 6.97 3.04
N GLY A 350 -2.12 5.72 2.77
CA GLY A 350 -0.87 5.10 3.19
C GLY A 350 0.32 5.68 2.43
N ASP A 351 1.52 5.41 2.89
CA ASP A 351 2.76 6.00 2.39
C ASP A 351 3.16 5.54 0.97
N GLY A 352 2.49 4.53 0.42
CA GLY A 352 2.69 4.04 -0.95
C GLY A 352 4.08 3.44 -1.22
N LYS A 353 4.78 2.99 -0.18
CA LYS A 353 6.13 2.41 -0.28
C LYS A 353 6.14 1.01 -0.88
N GLN A 354 5.00 0.28 -0.87
CA GLN A 354 4.93 -1.10 -1.31
C GLN A 354 5.10 -1.18 -2.82
N LYS A 355 6.25 -1.69 -3.27
CA LYS A 355 6.62 -1.82 -4.67
C LYS A 355 7.12 -3.23 -4.99
N VAL A 356 6.69 -3.72 -6.14
CA VAL A 356 7.15 -5.00 -6.69
C VAL A 356 7.83 -4.74 -8.02
N TYR A 357 9.09 -5.14 -8.14
CA TYR A 357 9.88 -4.98 -9.36
C TYR A 357 9.97 -6.30 -10.12
N THR A 358 10.00 -6.20 -11.44
CA THR A 358 10.21 -7.33 -12.35
C THR A 358 11.15 -6.91 -13.48
N TYR A 359 11.78 -7.87 -14.13
CA TYR A 359 12.87 -7.65 -15.06
C TYR A 359 12.60 -8.26 -16.43
N GLY A 360 13.37 -7.83 -17.41
CA GLY A 360 13.29 -8.34 -18.76
C GLY A 360 14.62 -8.91 -19.27
N LEU A 361 14.57 -9.52 -20.46
CA LEU A 361 15.73 -9.97 -21.20
C LEU A 361 15.56 -9.60 -22.68
N ASN A 362 16.62 -9.07 -23.30
CA ASN A 362 16.75 -8.86 -24.73
C ASN A 362 17.75 -9.87 -25.29
N LEU A 363 17.34 -10.68 -26.27
CA LEU A 363 18.22 -11.58 -26.99
C LEU A 363 18.48 -11.06 -28.41
N THR A 364 19.74 -11.14 -28.85
CA THR A 364 20.15 -10.89 -30.22
C THR A 364 20.83 -12.14 -30.79
N LYS A 365 20.33 -12.62 -31.92
CA LYS A 365 20.89 -13.75 -32.65
C LYS A 365 21.71 -13.25 -33.85
N LYS A 366 22.97 -13.71 -33.99
CA LYS A 366 23.91 -13.30 -35.02
C LYS A 366 24.62 -14.50 -35.65
N ASN A 367 25.25 -14.29 -36.82
CA ASN A 367 26.26 -15.21 -37.33
C ASN A 367 27.68 -14.77 -36.90
N SER A 368 28.68 -15.55 -37.31
CA SER A 368 30.10 -15.25 -37.06
C SER A 368 30.56 -13.90 -37.61
N ASP A 369 29.90 -13.39 -38.69
CA ASP A 369 30.18 -12.10 -39.33
C ASP A 369 29.44 -10.94 -38.68
N ASN A 370 28.75 -11.17 -37.52
CA ASN A 370 27.91 -10.23 -36.80
C ASN A 370 26.61 -9.82 -37.51
N ASN A 371 26.21 -10.45 -38.60
CA ASN A 371 24.90 -10.22 -39.21
C ASN A 371 23.81 -10.87 -38.37
N VAL A 372 22.67 -10.19 -38.23
CA VAL A 372 21.51 -10.68 -37.45
C VAL A 372 20.84 -11.86 -38.16
N LEU A 373 20.26 -12.77 -37.36
CA LEU A 373 19.62 -13.98 -37.86
C LEU A 373 18.17 -14.10 -37.29
N SER A 374 17.20 -14.08 -38.21
CA SER A 374 15.78 -14.33 -37.87
C SER A 374 15.45 -15.82 -37.81
N ASN A 375 14.28 -16.13 -37.23
CA ASN A 375 13.71 -17.49 -37.15
C ASN A 375 14.55 -18.51 -36.35
N ALA A 376 15.45 -18.07 -35.48
CA ALA A 376 16.04 -18.92 -34.46
C ALA A 376 15.02 -19.09 -33.30
N VAL A 377 14.91 -20.30 -32.75
CA VAL A 377 13.97 -20.61 -31.67
C VAL A 377 14.71 -20.97 -30.39
N PHE A 378 14.27 -20.37 -29.31
CA PHE A 378 14.85 -20.54 -27.97
C PHE A 378 13.80 -21.01 -26.96
N SER A 379 14.26 -21.56 -25.85
CA SER A 379 13.45 -21.75 -24.63
C SER A 379 14.17 -21.21 -23.41
N VAL A 380 13.40 -20.78 -22.43
CA VAL A 380 13.89 -20.32 -21.11
C VAL A 380 13.27 -21.21 -20.05
N LYS A 381 14.09 -21.68 -19.11
CA LYS A 381 13.64 -22.49 -17.97
C LYS A 381 14.24 -21.98 -16.65
N ARG A 382 13.57 -22.28 -15.56
CA ARG A 382 14.14 -22.10 -14.21
C ARG A 382 15.09 -23.25 -13.95
N LYS A 383 16.25 -22.98 -13.36
CA LYS A 383 17.25 -24.00 -13.07
C LYS A 383 16.89 -24.82 -11.82
N ASP A 384 16.24 -24.20 -10.84
CA ASP A 384 15.90 -24.80 -9.55
C ASP A 384 14.96 -26.02 -9.69
N ASN A 385 14.05 -26.01 -10.65
CA ASN A 385 13.06 -27.07 -10.85
C ASN A 385 12.98 -27.58 -12.29
N GLY A 386 13.81 -27.05 -13.21
CA GLY A 386 13.83 -27.42 -14.61
C GLY A 386 12.58 -27.04 -15.43
N THR A 387 11.64 -26.29 -14.83
CA THR A 387 10.39 -25.91 -15.48
C THR A 387 10.65 -24.92 -16.63
N LYS A 388 10.22 -25.28 -17.83
CA LYS A 388 10.19 -24.36 -18.97
C LYS A 388 9.12 -23.31 -18.74
N LEU A 389 9.51 -22.04 -18.92
CA LEU A 389 8.62 -20.90 -18.83
C LEU A 389 7.85 -20.75 -20.14
N LYS A 390 6.58 -20.39 -20.03
CA LYS A 390 5.71 -20.09 -21.17
C LYS A 390 5.34 -18.62 -21.18
N PHE A 391 5.19 -18.10 -22.37
CA PHE A 391 5.03 -16.68 -22.64
C PHE A 391 3.86 -16.45 -23.58
N ILE A 392 3.33 -15.23 -23.54
CA ILE A 392 2.36 -14.69 -24.49
C ILE A 392 3.14 -13.82 -25.47
N GLU A 393 3.10 -14.13 -26.76
CA GLU A 393 3.68 -13.26 -27.80
C GLU A 393 2.73 -12.09 -28.10
N ASP A 394 3.28 -10.90 -28.24
CA ASP A 394 2.52 -9.72 -28.67
C ASP A 394 2.10 -9.90 -30.15
N ALA A 395 0.80 -9.84 -30.42
CA ALA A 395 0.25 -10.05 -31.76
C ALA A 395 0.68 -8.97 -32.75
N THR A 396 1.03 -7.78 -32.27
CA THR A 396 1.40 -6.61 -33.09
C THR A 396 2.91 -6.39 -33.17
N ALA A 397 3.66 -6.87 -32.16
CA ALA A 397 5.11 -6.69 -32.05
C ALA A 397 5.83 -8.05 -31.97
N LYS A 398 6.00 -8.71 -33.13
CA LYS A 398 6.66 -10.02 -33.23
C LYS A 398 8.03 -10.04 -32.56
N GLY A 399 8.29 -11.12 -31.80
CA GLY A 399 9.49 -11.26 -30.96
C GLY A 399 9.39 -10.53 -29.63
N THR A 400 8.22 -10.01 -29.24
CA THR A 400 7.96 -9.45 -27.92
C THR A 400 7.12 -10.42 -27.11
N TYR A 401 7.64 -10.87 -26.00
CA TYR A 401 7.04 -11.91 -25.17
C TYR A 401 6.84 -11.43 -23.72
N THR A 402 5.69 -11.72 -23.16
CA THR A 402 5.39 -11.50 -21.75
C THR A 402 5.26 -12.85 -21.05
N LEU A 403 5.91 -13.02 -19.90
CA LEU A 403 5.75 -14.23 -19.09
C LEU A 403 4.26 -14.40 -18.75
N ALA A 404 3.70 -15.57 -19.03
CA ALA A 404 2.30 -15.83 -18.77
C ALA A 404 2.07 -15.99 -17.25
N LYS A 405 1.07 -15.31 -16.73
CA LYS A 405 0.61 -15.46 -15.33
C LYS A 405 0.13 -16.91 -15.09
N ASP A 406 -0.66 -17.42 -16.02
CA ASP A 406 -1.09 -18.82 -16.05
C ASP A 406 -0.29 -19.60 -17.09
N GLN A 407 0.62 -20.43 -16.63
CA GLN A 407 1.48 -21.28 -17.46
C GLN A 407 0.71 -22.41 -18.18
N GLY A 408 -0.55 -22.64 -17.82
CA GLY A 408 -1.46 -23.62 -18.44
C GLY A 408 -2.44 -23.01 -19.44
N ALA A 409 -2.50 -21.69 -19.58
CA ALA A 409 -3.47 -21.01 -20.43
C ALA A 409 -3.35 -21.38 -21.90
N ALA A 410 -4.45 -21.24 -22.65
CA ALA A 410 -4.41 -21.38 -24.11
C ALA A 410 -3.63 -20.23 -24.75
N GLY A 411 -2.88 -20.52 -25.82
CA GLY A 411 -2.12 -19.51 -26.57
C GLY A 411 -0.76 -19.14 -25.98
N VAL A 412 -0.34 -19.76 -24.88
CA VAL A 412 1.02 -19.59 -24.35
C VAL A 412 2.02 -20.50 -25.07
N THR A 413 3.28 -20.04 -25.21
CA THR A 413 4.34 -20.77 -25.90
C THR A 413 5.62 -20.81 -25.05
N ASP A 414 6.35 -21.92 -25.09
CA ASP A 414 7.72 -22.05 -24.61
C ASP A 414 8.77 -21.82 -25.73
N GLN A 415 8.33 -21.52 -26.96
CA GLN A 415 9.16 -21.28 -28.13
C GLN A 415 9.25 -19.77 -28.40
N LEU A 416 10.44 -19.21 -28.17
CA LEU A 416 10.75 -17.80 -28.38
C LEU A 416 11.51 -17.66 -29.69
N THR A 417 10.89 -17.03 -30.70
CA THR A 417 11.42 -16.92 -32.04
C THR A 417 12.00 -15.54 -32.29
N THR A 418 13.21 -15.46 -32.87
CA THR A 418 13.79 -14.18 -33.28
C THR A 418 13.04 -13.61 -34.48
N ASN A 419 12.73 -12.30 -34.42
CA ASN A 419 12.07 -11.53 -35.47
C ASN A 419 13.06 -11.21 -36.66
N ASP A 420 12.63 -10.39 -37.61
CA ASP A 420 13.43 -10.01 -38.78
C ASP A 420 14.69 -9.19 -38.44
N GLN A 421 14.74 -8.57 -37.27
CA GLN A 421 15.92 -7.91 -36.70
C GLN A 421 16.84 -8.88 -35.97
N GLY A 422 16.54 -10.19 -35.97
CA GLY A 422 17.29 -11.20 -35.25
C GLY A 422 17.19 -11.09 -33.74
N THR A 423 16.13 -10.50 -33.23
CA THR A 423 15.95 -10.25 -31.79
C THR A 423 14.65 -10.82 -31.27
N PHE A 424 14.61 -11.10 -30.00
CA PHE A 424 13.38 -11.12 -29.21
C PHE A 424 13.64 -10.51 -27.83
N ASN A 425 12.57 -10.06 -27.18
CA ASN A 425 12.60 -9.63 -25.80
C ASN A 425 11.52 -10.33 -24.99
N ILE A 426 11.81 -10.58 -23.72
CA ILE A 426 10.86 -11.10 -22.74
C ILE A 426 10.79 -10.15 -21.54
N LYS A 427 9.63 -10.09 -20.89
CA LYS A 427 9.43 -9.37 -19.64
C LYS A 427 8.75 -10.26 -18.60
N GLY A 428 8.96 -9.93 -17.32
CA GLY A 428 8.30 -10.60 -16.21
C GLY A 428 9.18 -11.57 -15.43
N LEU A 429 10.51 -11.44 -15.49
CA LEU A 429 11.46 -12.27 -14.73
C LEU A 429 11.66 -11.74 -13.30
N ASP A 430 11.83 -12.65 -12.34
CA ASP A 430 12.22 -12.32 -10.97
C ASP A 430 13.74 -12.17 -10.84
N ALA A 431 14.21 -11.37 -9.88
CA ALA A 431 15.62 -11.37 -9.49
C ALA A 431 15.94 -12.52 -8.52
N ASN A 432 17.23 -12.80 -8.35
CA ASN A 432 17.75 -13.86 -7.47
C ASN A 432 17.25 -15.28 -7.82
N VAL A 433 16.77 -15.46 -9.04
CA VAL A 433 16.40 -16.76 -9.64
C VAL A 433 17.38 -17.06 -10.75
N GLU A 434 17.89 -18.30 -10.81
CA GLU A 434 18.76 -18.72 -11.91
C GLU A 434 17.90 -19.25 -13.07
N TYR A 435 18.00 -18.58 -14.22
CA TYR A 435 17.34 -18.94 -15.47
C TYR A 435 18.35 -19.55 -16.42
N VAL A 436 17.90 -20.50 -17.25
CA VAL A 436 18.70 -21.10 -18.31
C VAL A 436 18.03 -20.80 -19.63
N ILE A 437 18.78 -20.20 -20.58
CA ILE A 437 18.36 -19.99 -21.96
C ILE A 437 19.15 -20.91 -22.89
N GLU A 438 18.45 -21.58 -23.80
CA GLU A 438 19.03 -22.50 -24.78
C GLU A 438 18.39 -22.31 -26.16
N GLU A 439 19.19 -22.46 -27.23
CA GLU A 439 18.66 -22.52 -28.58
C GLU A 439 18.07 -23.91 -28.83
N THR A 440 16.81 -23.97 -29.27
CA THR A 440 16.13 -25.23 -29.59
C THR A 440 16.13 -25.52 -31.08
N LYS A 441 16.20 -24.44 -31.94
CA LYS A 441 16.25 -24.56 -33.39
C LYS A 441 17.06 -23.41 -33.99
N ALA A 442 18.11 -23.74 -34.77
CA ALA A 442 18.87 -22.74 -35.52
C ALA A 442 18.12 -22.27 -36.76
N PRO A 443 18.45 -21.05 -37.29
CA PRO A 443 18.01 -20.62 -38.61
C PRO A 443 18.48 -21.54 -39.71
N SER A 444 17.76 -21.55 -40.84
CA SER A 444 18.15 -22.33 -42.02
C SER A 444 19.56 -21.96 -42.49
N GLY A 445 20.41 -22.97 -42.77
CA GLY A 445 21.79 -22.79 -43.19
C GLY A 445 22.82 -22.57 -42.08
N TYR A 446 22.41 -22.72 -40.80
CA TYR A 446 23.29 -22.60 -39.64
C TYR A 446 23.27 -23.84 -38.76
N PHE A 447 24.39 -24.13 -38.08
CA PHE A 447 24.44 -25.16 -37.07
C PHE A 447 23.79 -24.67 -35.78
N ARG A 448 22.95 -25.52 -35.18
CA ARG A 448 22.41 -25.23 -33.85
C ARG A 448 23.54 -25.19 -32.82
N ASN A 449 23.58 -24.16 -31.99
CA ASN A 449 24.43 -24.16 -30.81
C ASN A 449 23.79 -25.02 -29.73
N HIS A 450 24.48 -26.08 -29.30
CA HIS A 450 24.00 -27.01 -28.27
C HIS A 450 24.28 -26.53 -26.84
N GLY A 451 25.02 -25.44 -26.67
CA GLY A 451 25.29 -24.81 -25.39
C GLY A 451 24.09 -24.02 -24.83
N SER A 452 24.18 -23.68 -23.59
CA SER A 452 23.19 -22.83 -22.91
C SER A 452 23.87 -21.82 -22.01
N VAL A 453 23.16 -20.76 -21.66
CA VAL A 453 23.61 -19.81 -20.65
C VAL A 453 22.64 -19.82 -19.47
N ALA A 454 23.19 -20.06 -18.27
CA ALA A 454 22.51 -19.85 -17.03
C ALA A 454 22.81 -18.43 -16.52
N PHE A 455 21.81 -17.65 -16.12
CA PHE A 455 22.00 -16.30 -15.61
C PHE A 455 21.15 -16.02 -14.37
N THR A 456 21.67 -15.17 -13.50
CA THR A 456 20.97 -14.68 -12.31
C THR A 456 21.05 -13.17 -12.27
N ILE A 457 19.90 -12.52 -12.02
CA ILE A 457 19.77 -11.07 -11.89
C ILE A 457 19.96 -10.70 -10.43
N THR A 458 20.87 -9.76 -10.14
CA THR A 458 20.97 -9.12 -8.82
C THR A 458 20.37 -7.71 -8.94
N PRO A 459 19.34 -7.35 -8.15
CA PRO A 459 18.71 -6.04 -8.21
C PRO A 459 19.62 -4.95 -7.64
N ALA A 460 19.51 -3.74 -8.17
CA ALA A 460 20.17 -2.56 -7.61
C ALA A 460 19.32 -1.95 -6.49
N ALA A 461 20.00 -1.46 -5.46
CA ALA A 461 19.40 -0.69 -4.38
C ALA A 461 20.15 0.64 -4.22
N ASP A 462 19.47 1.65 -3.67
CA ASP A 462 20.06 2.93 -3.31
C ASP A 462 20.88 2.84 -2.01
N THR A 463 21.38 3.97 -1.53
CA THR A 463 22.17 4.08 -0.31
C THR A 463 21.40 3.72 0.97
N GLU A 464 20.08 3.75 0.92
CA GLU A 464 19.18 3.35 2.02
C GLU A 464 18.75 1.88 1.92
N GLY A 465 19.19 1.16 0.89
CA GLY A 465 18.84 -0.23 0.64
C GLY A 465 17.51 -0.43 -0.09
N LYS A 466 16.86 0.65 -0.57
CA LYS A 466 15.61 0.57 -1.35
C LYS A 466 15.90 0.18 -2.80
N LEU A 467 15.06 -0.68 -3.36
CA LEU A 467 15.21 -1.13 -4.74
C LEU A 467 14.96 0.02 -5.72
N THR A 468 15.84 0.15 -6.72
CA THR A 468 15.71 1.20 -7.76
C THR A 468 15.00 0.73 -9.02
N GLY A 469 14.72 -0.58 -9.14
CA GLY A 469 14.20 -1.20 -10.36
C GLY A 469 15.26 -1.51 -11.42
N ALA A 470 16.48 -1.01 -11.27
CA ALA A 470 17.61 -1.35 -12.15
C ALA A 470 18.27 -2.68 -11.73
N ILE A 471 19.07 -3.23 -12.64
CA ILE A 471 19.94 -4.38 -12.39
C ILE A 471 21.31 -3.87 -11.90
N LYS A 472 21.77 -4.39 -10.75
CA LYS A 472 23.11 -4.15 -10.23
C LYS A 472 24.16 -4.96 -10.99
N SER A 473 23.89 -6.25 -11.17
CA SER A 473 24.78 -7.19 -11.85
C SER A 473 24.03 -8.38 -12.41
N VAL A 474 24.59 -9.01 -13.43
CA VAL A 474 24.17 -10.29 -13.98
C VAL A 474 25.32 -11.27 -13.81
N THR A 475 25.08 -12.36 -13.09
CA THR A 475 26.01 -13.49 -13.04
C THR A 475 25.61 -14.46 -14.11
N ALA A 476 26.51 -14.77 -15.05
CA ALA A 476 26.25 -15.70 -16.15
C ALA A 476 27.24 -16.87 -16.14
N LYS A 477 26.76 -18.08 -16.47
CA LYS A 477 27.52 -19.33 -16.51
C LYS A 477 27.22 -20.08 -17.80
N ASP A 478 28.21 -20.83 -18.31
CA ASP A 478 28.03 -21.77 -19.41
C ASP A 478 27.32 -23.07 -18.95
N GLU A 479 27.12 -23.99 -19.90
CA GLU A 479 26.49 -25.29 -19.61
C GLU A 479 27.27 -26.16 -18.64
N LYS A 480 28.58 -25.91 -18.44
CA LYS A 480 29.46 -26.62 -17.50
C LYS A 480 29.50 -25.97 -16.12
N GLY A 481 28.83 -24.81 -15.98
CA GLY A 481 28.78 -24.05 -14.74
C GLY A 481 29.96 -23.11 -14.51
N ALA A 482 30.85 -22.96 -15.51
CA ALA A 482 31.92 -21.98 -15.46
C ALA A 482 31.40 -20.57 -15.76
N THR A 483 32.00 -19.54 -15.14
CA THR A 483 31.66 -18.14 -15.43
C THR A 483 31.82 -17.84 -16.90
N LEU A 484 30.80 -17.24 -17.51
CA LEU A 484 30.82 -16.86 -18.92
C LEU A 484 31.83 -15.71 -19.12
N ASP A 485 32.83 -15.95 -19.98
CA ASP A 485 33.88 -14.96 -20.29
C ASP A 485 33.49 -13.95 -21.37
N ASN A 486 32.32 -14.14 -22.01
CA ASN A 486 31.81 -13.33 -23.12
C ASN A 486 32.70 -13.34 -24.39
N ALA A 487 33.69 -14.23 -24.48
CA ALA A 487 34.57 -14.38 -25.64
C ALA A 487 34.08 -15.44 -26.62
N GLY A 488 33.18 -16.33 -26.20
CA GLY A 488 32.64 -17.43 -27.00
C GLY A 488 31.43 -17.05 -27.86
N ALA A 489 30.64 -18.07 -28.23
CA ALA A 489 29.42 -17.89 -29.02
C ALA A 489 28.32 -17.15 -28.22
N TRP A 490 28.29 -17.35 -26.93
CA TRP A 490 27.35 -16.71 -26.02
C TRP A 490 27.99 -15.51 -25.32
N THR A 491 27.24 -14.40 -25.21
CA THR A 491 27.53 -13.29 -24.31
C THR A 491 26.32 -12.95 -23.47
N CYS A 492 26.51 -12.52 -22.22
CA CYS A 492 25.43 -12.15 -21.32
C CYS A 492 25.86 -11.01 -20.41
N GLY A 493 25.00 -10.02 -20.21
CA GLY A 493 25.28 -8.84 -19.38
C GLY A 493 24.05 -7.98 -19.13
N ILE A 494 24.28 -6.73 -18.71
CA ILE A 494 23.21 -5.73 -18.50
C ILE A 494 23.04 -4.94 -19.80
N ASP A 495 21.79 -4.68 -20.19
CA ASP A 495 21.50 -3.76 -21.29
C ASP A 495 21.85 -2.32 -20.87
N GLN A 496 22.79 -1.69 -21.58
CA GLN A 496 23.28 -0.35 -21.24
C GLN A 496 22.24 0.77 -21.51
N THR A 497 21.20 0.47 -22.28
CA THR A 497 20.11 1.42 -22.62
C THR A 497 18.84 1.18 -21.81
N LYS A 498 18.65 -0.05 -21.34
CA LYS A 498 17.48 -0.49 -20.58
C LYS A 498 17.92 -1.19 -19.31
N THR A 499 18.25 -0.43 -18.29
CA THR A 499 18.92 -0.88 -17.05
C THR A 499 18.18 -1.98 -16.26
N ALA A 500 16.93 -2.27 -16.61
CA ALA A 500 16.15 -3.38 -16.03
C ALA A 500 16.10 -4.62 -16.94
N TYR A 501 16.92 -4.67 -17.99
CA TYR A 501 16.99 -5.80 -18.91
C TYR A 501 18.37 -6.46 -18.90
N VAL A 502 18.36 -7.79 -18.93
CA VAL A 502 19.53 -8.60 -19.28
C VAL A 502 19.67 -8.57 -20.81
N THR A 503 20.89 -8.45 -21.33
CA THR A 503 21.16 -8.65 -22.75
C THR A 503 21.89 -9.97 -22.95
N VAL A 504 21.44 -10.74 -23.95
CA VAL A 504 22.07 -12.01 -24.35
C VAL A 504 22.31 -11.98 -25.85
N THR A 505 23.52 -12.36 -26.29
CA THR A 505 23.80 -12.55 -27.70
C THR A 505 24.29 -13.97 -27.95
N LEU A 506 23.77 -14.63 -29.01
CA LEU A 506 24.26 -15.91 -29.47
C LEU A 506 24.71 -15.79 -30.93
N LYS A 507 25.92 -16.30 -31.23
CA LYS A 507 26.47 -16.40 -32.57
C LYS A 507 26.47 -17.84 -33.07
N ASP A 508 25.93 -18.06 -34.30
CA ASP A 508 25.98 -19.37 -34.97
C ASP A 508 27.01 -19.38 -36.10
N THR A 509 27.53 -20.58 -36.33
CA THR A 509 28.42 -20.86 -37.45
C THR A 509 27.59 -21.33 -38.65
N LYS A 510 27.87 -20.76 -39.84
CA LYS A 510 27.25 -21.14 -41.10
C LYS A 510 27.63 -22.57 -41.45
N ILE A 511 26.66 -23.34 -41.92
CA ILE A 511 26.93 -24.66 -42.50
C ILE A 511 27.77 -24.43 -43.76
N PRO A 512 29.01 -25.00 -43.86
CA PRO A 512 29.79 -24.88 -45.09
C PRO A 512 29.03 -25.50 -46.24
N PHE A 513 28.92 -24.78 -47.33
CA PHE A 513 28.50 -25.41 -48.58
C PHE A 513 29.55 -26.48 -48.90
N LEU A 514 29.14 -27.74 -48.89
CA LEU A 514 29.94 -28.77 -49.55
C LEU A 514 30.03 -28.34 -50.98
N PRO A 515 31.24 -28.23 -51.56
CA PRO A 515 31.36 -28.00 -52.99
C PRO A 515 30.46 -29.02 -53.69
N ALA A 516 29.64 -28.56 -54.62
CA ALA A 516 28.86 -29.48 -55.45
C ALA A 516 29.84 -30.32 -56.26
N THR A 517 30.28 -31.43 -55.66
CA THR A 517 31.21 -32.40 -56.29
C THR A 517 30.55 -33.17 -57.43
N GLY A 518 29.34 -32.80 -57.84
CA GLY A 518 28.53 -33.51 -58.85
C GLY A 518 28.55 -32.95 -60.28
N GLY A 519 29.12 -31.78 -60.54
CA GLY A 519 28.95 -31.19 -61.86
C GLY A 519 30.14 -31.30 -62.82
N MET A 520 31.37 -30.98 -62.42
CA MET A 520 32.54 -30.97 -63.32
C MET A 520 33.56 -32.07 -63.03
N GLY A 521 33.67 -32.50 -61.71
CA GLY A 521 34.62 -33.54 -61.37
C GLY A 521 34.21 -34.89 -61.92
N THR A 522 32.95 -35.28 -61.87
CA THR A 522 32.43 -36.54 -62.45
C THR A 522 32.55 -36.54 -63.98
N VAL A 523 32.25 -35.44 -64.64
CA VAL A 523 32.39 -35.34 -66.10
C VAL A 523 33.87 -35.50 -66.51
N ILE A 524 34.83 -34.86 -65.85
CA ILE A 524 36.25 -35.04 -66.10
C ILE A 524 36.74 -36.46 -65.86
N PHE A 525 36.33 -37.07 -64.72
CA PHE A 525 36.68 -38.43 -64.37
C PHE A 525 36.05 -39.45 -65.36
N THR A 526 34.83 -39.22 -65.85
CA THR A 526 34.17 -40.07 -66.82
C THR A 526 34.89 -39.94 -68.16
N ILE A 527 35.22 -38.72 -68.70
CA ILE A 527 35.93 -38.47 -69.91
C ILE A 527 37.34 -39.11 -69.86
N VAL A 528 38.09 -38.95 -68.77
CA VAL A 528 39.41 -39.52 -68.61
C VAL A 528 39.32 -41.07 -68.48
N GLY A 529 38.33 -41.59 -67.77
CA GLY A 529 38.08 -43.02 -67.70
C GLY A 529 37.72 -43.65 -69.03
N ASP A 530 36.84 -43.05 -69.77
CA ASP A 530 36.44 -43.51 -71.10
C ASP A 530 37.65 -43.45 -72.11
N ALA A 531 38.45 -42.36 -72.05
CA ALA A 531 39.66 -42.28 -72.85
C ALA A 531 40.70 -43.38 -72.56
N LEU A 532 40.90 -43.72 -71.28
CA LEU A 532 41.77 -44.78 -70.83
C LEU A 532 41.22 -46.18 -71.23
N MET A 533 39.91 -46.40 -71.19
CA MET A 533 39.28 -47.63 -71.66
C MET A 533 39.45 -47.77 -73.19
N ILE A 534 39.23 -46.72 -73.97
CA ILE A 534 39.46 -46.73 -75.41
C ILE A 534 40.91 -47.02 -75.70
N LEU A 535 41.87 -46.36 -75.04
CA LEU A 535 43.30 -46.63 -75.22
C LEU A 535 43.66 -48.08 -74.89
N ALA A 536 43.12 -48.65 -73.79
CA ALA A 536 43.32 -50.06 -73.44
C ALA A 536 42.77 -51.00 -74.52
N ILE A 537 41.59 -50.75 -75.06
CA ILE A 537 41.00 -51.52 -76.14
C ILE A 537 41.86 -51.45 -77.37
N VAL A 538 42.35 -50.26 -77.80
CA VAL A 538 43.24 -50.07 -78.95
C VAL A 538 44.57 -50.81 -78.74
N LEU A 539 45.17 -50.73 -77.57
CA LEU A 539 46.39 -51.48 -77.26
C LEU A 539 46.15 -53.00 -77.24
N PHE A 540 45.01 -53.45 -76.71
CA PHE A 540 44.64 -54.86 -76.79
C PHE A 540 44.41 -55.36 -78.21
N ILE A 541 43.77 -54.59 -79.06
CA ILE A 541 43.58 -54.93 -80.45
C ILE A 541 44.95 -54.94 -81.22
N ARG A 542 45.84 -53.98 -80.95
CA ARG A 542 47.19 -53.97 -81.46
C ARG A 542 48.03 -55.19 -81.03
N SER A 543 47.96 -55.53 -79.77
CA SER A 543 48.68 -56.69 -79.24
C SER A 543 48.18 -58.01 -79.81
N ARG A 544 46.90 -58.10 -80.20
CA ARG A 544 46.33 -59.27 -80.92
C ARG A 544 46.72 -59.32 -82.38
N LYS A 545 46.89 -58.15 -83.09
CA LYS A 545 47.34 -58.13 -84.46
C LYS A 545 48.80 -58.49 -84.57
N GLY A 546 49.66 -58.04 -83.63
CA GLY A 546 51.07 -58.43 -83.62
C GLY A 546 51.34 -59.93 -83.39
N ARG A 547 50.37 -60.68 -82.89
CA ARG A 547 50.47 -62.13 -82.64
C ARG A 547 49.99 -62.98 -83.82
N LYS A 548 49.54 -62.44 -84.96
CA LYS A 548 49.07 -63.17 -86.14
C LYS A 548 50.08 -63.07 -87.34
N GLU A 549 51.20 -62.37 -87.15
CA GLU A 549 52.26 -62.31 -88.19
C GLU A 549 53.45 -63.26 -87.91
N ASP A 550 53.43 -64.01 -86.78
CA ASP A 550 54.45 -65.02 -86.42
C ASP A 550 53.87 -66.42 -86.37
N LYS A 551 53.15 -66.87 -87.47
CA LYS A 551 52.91 -68.27 -87.78
C LYS A 551 52.95 -68.50 -89.29
#